data_061dca6631b29f9d00d64b2b7710c1d7
#
_entry.id   061dca6631b29f9d00d64b2b7710c1d7
#
_cell.length_a   1.000
_cell.length_b   1.000
_cell.length_c   1.000
_cell.angle_alpha   90.00
_cell.angle_beta   90.00
_cell.angle_gamma   90.00
#
_symmetry.space_group_name_H-M   'P 1'
#
loop_
_entity.id
_entity.type
_entity.pdbx_description
1 polymer ?
#
loop_
_entity_poly.entity_id
_entity_poly.type
_entity_poly.pdbx_seq_one_letter_code
_entity_poly.pdbx_strand_id
1 'polypeptide(L)' 'MSEYIIVGDTEKYKDCLVCPCGVSLDRAKGILDRMINNPTENDKALSKGHTNLRIKEVPEESCWWNNSLD' A
#
# COMPACT_ATOMS: atom_id res chain seq x y z
N MET A 1 13.87 -3.71 -11.64
CA MET A 1 13.59 -4.07 -10.24
C MET A 1 12.15 -3.77 -9.92
N SER A 2 11.60 -4.52 -8.97
CA SER A 2 10.21 -4.32 -8.58
C SER A 2 10.11 -3.34 -7.41
N GLU A 3 8.99 -2.68 -7.34
CA GLU A 3 8.66 -1.84 -6.21
C GLU A 3 7.51 -2.49 -5.45
N TYR A 4 7.34 -2.09 -4.21
CA TYR A 4 6.31 -2.64 -3.34
C TYR A 4 5.42 -1.54 -2.79
N ILE A 5 4.15 -1.87 -2.65
CA ILE A 5 3.15 -0.94 -2.12
C ILE A 5 2.35 -1.65 -1.05
N ILE A 6 1.61 -0.89 -0.28
CA ILE A 6 0.71 -1.44 0.73
C ILE A 6 -0.71 -1.37 0.19
N VAL A 7 -1.40 -2.49 0.22
CA VAL A 7 -2.80 -2.58 -0.21
C VAL A 7 -3.65 -3.18 0.90
N GLY A 8 -4.94 -2.97 0.80
CA GLY A 8 -5.90 -3.54 1.72
C GLY A 8 -7.21 -3.76 1.01
N ASP A 9 -8.16 -4.36 1.71
CA ASP A 9 -9.50 -4.61 1.18
C ASP A 9 -10.48 -3.61 1.75
N THR A 10 -11.38 -3.13 0.92
CA THR A 10 -12.50 -2.32 1.38
C THR A 10 -13.76 -3.17 1.33
N GLU A 11 -14.86 -2.58 1.77
CA GLU A 11 -16.15 -3.24 1.75
C GLU A 11 -16.56 -3.67 0.34
N LYS A 12 -16.18 -2.87 -0.66
CA LYS A 12 -16.59 -3.12 -2.04
C LYS A 12 -15.48 -3.67 -2.94
N TYR A 13 -14.23 -3.40 -2.60
CA TYR A 13 -13.11 -3.71 -3.49
C TYR A 13 -12.00 -4.42 -2.74
N LYS A 14 -11.23 -5.20 -3.49
CA LYS A 14 -10.02 -5.86 -2.99
C LYS A 14 -8.80 -5.20 -3.57
N ASP A 15 -7.67 -5.37 -2.89
CA ASP A 15 -6.38 -4.83 -3.34
C ASP A 15 -6.42 -3.32 -3.59
N CYS A 16 -7.11 -2.60 -2.73
CA CYS A 16 -7.16 -1.15 -2.82
C CYS A 16 -5.85 -0.55 -2.32
N LEU A 17 -5.38 0.46 -3.01
CA LEU A 17 -4.13 1.11 -2.68
C LEU A 17 -4.25 1.86 -1.35
N VAL A 18 -3.37 1.51 -0.41
CA VAL A 18 -3.31 2.18 0.87
C VAL A 18 -2.12 3.16 0.91
N CYS A 19 -0.96 2.68 0.50
CA CYS A 19 0.24 3.52 0.47
C CYS A 19 0.95 3.32 -0.86
N PRO A 20 0.93 4.31 -1.74
CA PRO A 20 1.53 4.21 -3.08
C PRO A 20 3.01 4.60 -3.10
N CYS A 21 3.77 4.22 -2.09
CA CYS A 21 5.13 4.73 -1.96
C CYS A 21 6.11 4.17 -2.96
N GLY A 22 5.89 2.96 -3.46
CA GLY A 22 6.84 2.36 -4.39
C GLY A 22 8.22 2.19 -3.78
N VAL A 23 8.32 1.41 -2.71
CA VAL A 23 9.56 1.27 -1.94
C VAL A 23 10.09 -0.15 -2.03
N SER A 24 11.30 -0.38 -1.47
CA SER A 24 11.86 -1.71 -1.39
C SER A 24 11.03 -2.60 -0.46
N LEU A 25 11.21 -3.91 -0.60
CA LEU A 25 10.47 -4.87 0.22
C LEU A 25 10.71 -4.66 1.71
N ASP A 26 11.96 -4.45 2.11
CA ASP A 26 12.28 -4.24 3.53
C ASP A 26 11.58 -3.01 4.08
N ARG A 27 11.57 -1.95 3.31
CA ARG A 27 10.91 -0.71 3.72
C ARG A 27 9.39 -0.90 3.78
N ALA A 28 8.83 -1.61 2.81
CA ALA A 28 7.41 -1.90 2.79
C ALA A 28 7.00 -2.72 4.02
N LYS A 29 7.82 -3.69 4.40
CA LYS A 29 7.58 -4.48 5.61
C LYS A 29 7.57 -3.60 6.85
N GLY A 30 8.52 -2.68 6.94
CA GLY A 30 8.58 -1.74 8.07
C GLY A 30 7.36 -0.85 8.15
N ILE A 31 6.92 -0.34 7.01
CA ILE A 31 5.73 0.51 6.94
C ILE A 31 4.48 -0.29 7.36
N LEU A 32 4.34 -1.49 6.83
CA LEU A 32 3.19 -2.33 7.16
C LEU A 32 3.16 -2.68 8.64
N ASP A 33 4.31 -3.05 9.19
CA ASP A 33 4.41 -3.36 10.62
C ASP A 33 4.01 -2.17 11.47
N ARG A 34 4.48 -0.98 11.12
CA ARG A 34 4.11 0.24 11.84
C ARG A 34 2.60 0.50 11.75
N MET A 35 2.04 0.33 10.58
CA MET A 35 0.60 0.55 10.37
C MET A 35 -0.26 -0.38 11.22
N ILE A 36 0.22 -1.60 11.44
CA ILE A 36 -0.53 -2.60 12.21
C ILE A 36 -0.32 -2.41 13.70
N ASN A 37 0.93 -2.24 14.12
CA ASN A 37 1.29 -2.26 15.54
C ASN A 37 1.33 -0.90 16.20
N ASN A 38 1.74 0.13 15.47
CA ASN A 38 1.91 1.46 16.05
C ASN A 38 1.68 2.55 15.00
N PRO A 39 0.46 2.64 14.47
CA PRO A 39 0.18 3.58 13.38
C PRO A 39 0.26 5.04 13.84
N THR A 40 0.82 5.88 12.96
CA THR A 40 0.77 7.32 13.15
C THR A 40 -0.60 7.84 12.73
N GLU A 41 -0.87 9.11 12.97
CA GLU A 41 -2.12 9.71 12.51
C GLU A 41 -2.28 9.60 10.99
N ASN A 42 -1.19 9.80 10.27
CA ASN A 42 -1.20 9.68 8.82
C ASN A 42 -1.47 8.23 8.40
N ASP A 43 -0.87 7.27 9.10
CA ASP A 43 -1.10 5.85 8.81
C ASP A 43 -2.57 5.48 9.02
N LYS A 44 -3.16 5.99 10.08
CA LYS A 44 -4.58 5.75 10.38
C LYS A 44 -5.47 6.32 9.29
N ALA A 45 -5.15 7.49 8.80
CA ALA A 45 -5.91 8.13 7.73
C ALA A 45 -5.82 7.32 6.44
N LEU A 46 -4.62 6.85 6.11
CA LEU A 46 -4.40 6.08 4.88
C LEU A 46 -5.10 4.72 4.92
N SER A 47 -5.12 4.08 6.08
CA SER A 47 -5.70 2.74 6.21
C SER A 47 -7.17 2.75 6.60
N LYS A 48 -7.77 3.91 6.78
CA LYS A 48 -9.16 4.01 7.19
C LYS A 48 -10.07 3.33 6.18
N GLY A 49 -10.90 2.42 6.66
CA GLY A 49 -11.82 1.70 5.80
C GLY A 49 -11.19 0.52 5.07
N HIS A 50 -9.91 0.26 5.31
CA HIS A 50 -9.21 -0.87 4.72
C HIS A 50 -8.95 -1.94 5.77
N THR A 51 -9.08 -3.20 5.36
CA THR A 51 -8.77 -4.34 6.22
C THR A 51 -7.79 -5.24 5.50
N ASN A 52 -7.22 -6.19 6.23
CA ASN A 52 -6.33 -7.18 5.64
C ASN A 52 -5.18 -6.52 4.87
N LEU A 53 -4.51 -5.58 5.53
CA LEU A 53 -3.38 -4.86 4.92
C LEU A 53 -2.27 -5.83 4.57
N ARG A 54 -1.68 -5.64 3.39
CA ARG A 54 -0.61 -6.52 2.92
C ARG A 54 0.25 -5.78 1.90
N ILE A 55 1.38 -6.38 1.59
CA ILE A 55 2.33 -5.84 0.62
C ILE A 55 2.06 -6.47 -0.74
N LYS A 56 2.06 -5.65 -1.77
CA LYS A 56 1.91 -6.13 -3.13
C LYS A 56 3.11 -5.68 -3.96
N GLU A 57 3.66 -6.60 -4.73
CA GLU A 57 4.74 -6.28 -5.65
C GLU A 57 4.17 -5.65 -6.91
N VAL A 58 4.81 -4.57 -7.35
CA VAL A 58 4.41 -3.88 -8.57
C VAL A 58 5.64 -3.75 -9.45
N PRO A 59 5.58 -4.22 -10.71
CA PRO A 59 6.70 -4.06 -11.62
C PRO A 59 7.04 -2.58 -11.81
N GLU A 60 8.30 -2.28 -11.91
CA GLU A 60 8.78 -0.92 -12.04
C GLU A 60 8.13 -0.17 -13.22
N GLU A 61 7.84 -0.90 -14.28
CA GLU A 61 7.24 -0.32 -15.48
C GLU A 61 5.74 -0.14 -15.38
N SER A 62 5.16 -0.68 -14.32
CA SER A 62 3.71 -0.75 -14.21
C SER A 62 3.21 0.28 -13.21
N CYS A 63 3.38 1.53 -13.52
CA CYS A 63 2.89 2.62 -12.66
C CYS A 63 1.38 2.68 -12.72
N TRP A 64 0.73 1.62 -12.28
CA TRP A 64 -0.71 1.49 -12.45
C TRP A 64 -1.51 2.57 -11.71
N TRP A 65 -0.93 3.15 -10.67
CA TRP A 65 -1.56 4.26 -9.98
C TRP A 65 -1.52 5.55 -10.81
N ASN A 66 -0.73 5.57 -11.88
CA ASN A 66 -0.66 6.69 -12.79
C ASN A 66 -1.39 6.44 -14.11
N ASN A 67 -1.94 5.25 -14.28
CA ASN A 67 -2.60 4.90 -15.54
C ASN A 67 -3.76 5.80 -15.88
N SER A 68 -4.38 6.38 -14.88
CA SER A 68 -5.50 7.29 -15.10
C SER A 68 -5.07 8.58 -15.80
N LEU A 69 -3.78 8.81 -15.91
CA LEU A 69 -3.27 9.99 -16.58
C LEU A 69 -3.20 9.85 -18.09
N ASP A 70 -3.38 8.67 -18.59
CA ASP A 70 -3.31 8.41 -20.03
C ASP A 70 -4.57 8.80 -20.76
#